data_8166d610e6582bb6215b3351e811ff42
#
_entry.id   8166d610e6582bb6215b3351e811ff42
#
_cell.length_a   1.000
_cell.length_b   1.000
_cell.length_c   1.000
_cell.angle_alpha   90.00
_cell.angle_beta   90.00
_cell.angle_gamma   90.00
#
_symmetry.space_group_name_H-M   'P 1'
#
loop_
_entity.id
_entity.type
_entity.pdbx_description
1 polymer ?
#
loop_
_entity_poly.entity_id
_entity_poly.type
_entity_poly.pdbx_seq_one_letter_code
_entity_poly.pdbx_strand_id
1 'polypeptide(L)'
;MFALRDLSSPPDLPTAVPAVHALARGFSDPSALFRHEIAFVFGQLSHPASIPSLTGVLGDLKEASMVRHEAAEALGSLGDEDGVEDTLRKFLDDPEQVVRDSVIVALDMAEFEKNGEMEYAIVPQAVAA
;
A
#
# COMPACT_ATOMS: atom_id res chain seq x y z
N MET A 1 11.77 -4.14 -12.98
CA MET A 1 10.63 -3.95 -12.04
C MET A 1 9.62 -5.09 -12.12
N PHE A 2 9.09 -5.43 -13.28
CA PHE A 2 8.07 -6.49 -13.38
C PHE A 2 8.58 -7.88 -13.00
N ALA A 3 9.84 -8.20 -13.28
CA ALA A 3 10.43 -9.47 -12.84
C ALA A 3 10.46 -9.59 -11.31
N LEU A 4 10.74 -8.50 -10.59
CA LEU A 4 10.71 -8.49 -9.13
C LEU A 4 9.28 -8.62 -8.60
N ARG A 5 8.30 -8.02 -9.28
CA ARG A 5 6.91 -8.21 -8.96
C ARG A 5 6.51 -9.69 -9.06
N ASP A 6 6.90 -10.34 -10.15
CA ASP A 6 6.54 -11.75 -10.37
C ASP A 6 7.18 -12.66 -9.34
N LEU A 7 8.39 -12.34 -8.87
CA LEU A 7 9.04 -13.07 -7.79
C LEU A 7 8.39 -12.84 -6.42
N SER A 8 7.65 -11.72 -6.27
CA SER A 8 6.95 -11.40 -5.02
C SER A 8 5.56 -12.02 -4.94
N SER A 9 5.04 -12.54 -6.04
CA SER A 9 3.66 -13.02 -6.12
C SER A 9 3.64 -14.51 -6.48
N PRO A 10 2.90 -15.35 -5.72
CA PRO A 10 2.11 -15.01 -4.53
C PRO A 10 2.96 -14.72 -3.28
N PRO A 11 2.38 -14.06 -2.24
CA PRO A 11 3.14 -13.52 -1.09
C PRO A 11 3.91 -14.55 -0.26
N ASP A 12 3.50 -15.81 -0.28
CA ASP A 12 4.11 -16.88 0.52
C ASP A 12 5.28 -17.58 -0.18
N LEU A 13 5.64 -17.17 -1.39
CA LEU A 13 6.82 -17.73 -2.06
C LEU A 13 8.09 -17.38 -1.28
N PRO A 14 9.09 -18.30 -1.23
CA PRO A 14 10.37 -18.00 -0.57
C PRO A 14 11.09 -16.76 -1.12
N THR A 15 10.83 -16.39 -2.38
CA THR A 15 11.43 -15.23 -3.05
C THR A 15 10.67 -13.93 -2.78
N ALA A 16 9.49 -13.97 -2.14
CA ALA A 16 8.61 -12.81 -2.03
C ALA A 16 9.23 -11.67 -1.21
N VAL A 17 9.72 -11.93 0.01
CA VAL A 17 10.28 -10.89 0.86
C VAL A 17 11.57 -10.29 0.28
N PRO A 18 12.57 -11.08 -0.17
CA PRO A 18 13.73 -10.51 -0.85
C PRO A 18 13.38 -9.68 -2.09
N ALA A 19 12.37 -10.12 -2.87
CA ALA A 19 11.94 -9.38 -4.06
C ALA A 19 11.27 -8.06 -3.69
N VAL A 20 10.45 -8.03 -2.63
CA VAL A 20 9.86 -6.79 -2.12
C VAL A 20 10.94 -5.81 -1.67
N HIS A 21 11.95 -6.27 -0.93
CA HIS A 21 13.06 -5.41 -0.51
C HIS A 21 13.89 -4.91 -1.69
N ALA A 22 14.13 -5.76 -2.71
CA ALA A 22 14.83 -5.35 -3.92
C ALA A 22 14.03 -4.27 -4.68
N LEU A 23 12.71 -4.46 -4.79
CA LEU A 23 11.83 -3.49 -5.44
C LEU A 23 11.80 -2.15 -4.68
N ALA A 24 11.81 -2.19 -3.35
CA ALA A 24 11.81 -1.00 -2.51
C ALA A 24 13.05 -0.12 -2.71
N ARG A 25 14.17 -0.70 -3.15
CA ARG A 25 15.35 0.09 -3.50
C ARG A 25 15.10 1.06 -4.65
N GLY A 26 14.06 0.82 -5.45
CA GLY A 26 13.62 1.72 -6.50
C GLY A 26 13.15 3.08 -5.99
N PHE A 27 12.80 3.20 -4.71
CA PHE A 27 12.45 4.49 -4.11
C PHE A 27 13.63 5.45 -4.00
N SER A 28 14.84 4.98 -4.22
CA SER A 28 16.06 5.83 -4.29
C SER A 28 16.34 6.34 -5.70
N ASP A 29 15.55 5.97 -6.70
CA ASP A 29 15.76 6.42 -8.07
C ASP A 29 15.51 7.93 -8.17
N PRO A 30 16.30 8.68 -8.99
CA PRO A 30 16.09 10.13 -9.16
C PRO A 30 14.76 10.50 -9.80
N SER A 31 14.13 9.58 -10.57
CA SER A 31 12.88 9.85 -11.27
C SER A 31 11.68 9.70 -10.34
N ALA A 32 10.93 10.78 -10.14
CA ALA A 32 9.68 10.74 -9.40
C ALA A 32 8.64 9.81 -10.08
N LEU A 33 8.61 9.80 -11.40
CA LEU A 33 7.71 8.91 -12.15
C LEU A 33 8.03 7.44 -11.86
N PHE A 34 9.32 7.09 -11.84
CA PHE A 34 9.72 5.72 -11.51
C PHE A 34 9.37 5.36 -10.06
N ARG A 35 9.60 6.27 -9.10
CA ARG A 35 9.22 6.04 -7.72
C ARG A 35 7.69 5.88 -7.56
N HIS A 36 6.91 6.67 -8.32
CA HIS A 36 5.46 6.52 -8.39
C HIS A 36 5.06 5.11 -8.85
N GLU A 37 5.70 4.60 -9.91
CA GLU A 37 5.45 3.25 -10.41
C GLU A 37 5.80 2.17 -9.39
N ILE A 38 6.88 2.35 -8.64
CA ILE A 38 7.24 1.43 -7.55
C ILE A 38 6.12 1.37 -6.50
N ALA A 39 5.61 2.53 -6.06
CA ALA A 39 4.52 2.58 -5.10
C ALA A 39 3.24 1.93 -5.65
N PHE A 40 2.94 2.16 -6.92
CA PHE A 40 1.79 1.55 -7.59
C PHE A 40 1.91 0.02 -7.62
N VAL A 41 3.07 -0.51 -7.97
CA VAL A 41 3.32 -1.96 -7.97
C VAL A 41 3.14 -2.54 -6.58
N PHE A 42 3.61 -1.86 -5.54
CA PHE A 42 3.40 -2.30 -4.16
C PHE A 42 1.92 -2.34 -3.79
N GLY A 43 1.13 -1.39 -4.28
CA GLY A 43 -0.32 -1.41 -4.10
C GLY A 43 -0.97 -2.66 -4.72
N GLN A 44 -0.50 -3.06 -5.89
CA GLN A 44 -0.99 -4.28 -6.57
C GLN A 44 -0.56 -5.55 -5.85
N LEU A 45 0.65 -5.59 -5.29
CA LEU A 45 1.17 -6.75 -4.59
C LEU A 45 0.51 -6.97 -3.22
N SER A 46 0.15 -5.90 -2.55
CA SER A 46 -0.42 -5.92 -1.19
C SER A 46 0.39 -6.82 -0.24
N HIS A 47 1.72 -6.72 -0.28
CA HIS A 47 2.59 -7.56 0.54
C HIS A 47 2.99 -6.80 1.82
N PRO A 48 2.80 -7.39 3.03
CA PRO A 48 3.07 -6.69 4.29
C PRO A 48 4.51 -6.19 4.45
N ALA A 49 5.49 -6.86 3.82
CA ALA A 49 6.89 -6.44 3.88
C ALA A 49 7.15 -5.07 3.26
N SER A 50 6.20 -4.54 2.47
CA SER A 50 6.29 -3.19 1.87
C SER A 50 5.91 -2.07 2.84
N ILE A 51 5.25 -2.37 3.96
CA ILE A 51 4.69 -1.37 4.87
C ILE A 51 5.75 -0.37 5.36
N PRO A 52 6.93 -0.78 5.85
CA PRO A 52 7.93 0.18 6.31
C PRO A 52 8.38 1.15 5.22
N SER A 53 8.62 0.65 4.01
CA SER A 53 9.04 1.48 2.87
C SER A 53 7.96 2.46 2.45
N LEU A 54 6.71 2.01 2.36
CA LEU A 54 5.58 2.86 2.00
C LEU A 54 5.32 3.93 3.06
N THR A 55 5.42 3.57 4.33
CA THR A 55 5.27 4.52 5.43
C THR A 55 6.36 5.60 5.37
N GLY A 56 7.59 5.21 5.08
CA GLY A 56 8.70 6.15 4.92
C GLY A 56 8.49 7.11 3.76
N VAL A 57 8.01 6.61 2.63
CA VAL A 57 7.70 7.43 1.45
C VAL A 57 6.56 8.41 1.75
N LEU A 58 5.49 7.94 2.37
CA LEU A 58 4.35 8.80 2.73
C LEU A 58 4.77 9.91 3.69
N GLY A 59 5.65 9.60 4.65
CA GLY A 59 6.12 10.55 5.66
C GLY A 59 7.20 11.50 5.19
N ASP A 60 7.77 11.31 4.01
CA ASP A 60 8.83 12.16 3.48
C ASP A 60 8.23 13.42 2.84
N LEU A 61 8.30 14.54 3.55
CA LEU A 61 7.76 15.81 3.07
C LEU A 61 8.51 16.36 1.85
N LYS A 62 9.69 15.84 1.54
CA LYS A 62 10.47 16.23 0.36
C LYS A 62 10.12 15.40 -0.86
N GLU A 63 9.39 14.31 -0.67
CA GLU A 63 8.97 13.47 -1.79
C GLU A 63 7.88 14.16 -2.60
N ALA A 64 7.83 13.86 -3.90
CA ALA A 64 6.79 14.38 -4.78
C ALA A 64 5.40 13.92 -4.31
N SER A 65 4.44 14.83 -4.33
CA SER A 65 3.08 14.53 -3.83
C SER A 65 2.42 13.37 -4.57
N MET A 66 2.70 13.18 -5.86
CA MET A 66 2.19 12.06 -6.63
C MET A 66 2.73 10.70 -6.13
N VAL A 67 3.96 10.68 -5.63
CA VAL A 67 4.57 9.45 -5.06
C VAL A 67 3.97 9.18 -3.68
N ARG A 68 3.82 10.22 -2.86
CA ARG A 68 3.18 10.13 -1.55
C ARG A 68 1.73 9.68 -1.65
N HIS A 69 1.00 10.18 -2.65
CA HIS A 69 -0.36 9.76 -2.99
C HIS A 69 -0.42 8.24 -3.22
N GLU A 70 0.43 7.73 -4.10
CA GLU A 70 0.47 6.29 -4.40
C GLU A 70 0.86 5.46 -3.20
N ALA A 71 1.78 5.96 -2.36
CA ALA A 71 2.15 5.27 -1.13
C ALA A 71 0.97 5.17 -0.15
N ALA A 72 0.16 6.23 -0.04
CA ALA A 72 -1.04 6.20 0.80
C ALA A 72 -2.05 5.17 0.28
N GLU A 73 -2.30 5.13 -1.03
CA GLU A 73 -3.22 4.16 -1.62
C GLU A 73 -2.70 2.72 -1.46
N ALA A 74 -1.41 2.51 -1.64
CA ALA A 74 -0.79 1.20 -1.44
C ALA A 74 -0.97 0.73 0.01
N LEU A 75 -0.79 1.63 0.99
CA LEU A 75 -1.05 1.30 2.39
C LEU A 75 -2.53 1.00 2.64
N GLY A 76 -3.44 1.70 1.96
CA GLY A 76 -4.88 1.42 2.06
C GLY A 76 -5.24 -0.01 1.67
N SER A 77 -4.55 -0.57 0.69
CA SER A 77 -4.74 -1.97 0.28
C SER A 77 -4.24 -2.98 1.32
N LEU A 78 -3.49 -2.52 2.31
CA LEU A 78 -2.97 -3.32 3.43
C LEU A 78 -3.67 -2.96 4.74
N GLY A 79 -4.87 -2.42 4.66
CA GLY A 79 -5.60 -1.90 5.81
C GLY A 79 -5.98 -2.93 6.86
N ASP A 80 -5.99 -4.21 6.50
CA ASP A 80 -6.21 -5.32 7.43
C ASP A 80 -4.96 -5.63 8.29
N GLU A 81 -3.80 -5.12 7.89
CA GLU A 81 -2.57 -5.28 8.66
C GLU A 81 -2.52 -4.35 9.87
N ASP A 82 -1.98 -4.84 10.98
CA ASP A 82 -1.90 -4.10 12.23
C ASP A 82 -1.14 -2.78 12.08
N GLY A 83 -1.74 -1.70 12.57
CA GLY A 83 -1.11 -0.38 12.62
C GLY A 83 -1.19 0.44 11.33
N VAL A 84 -1.63 -0.13 10.21
CA VAL A 84 -1.72 0.59 8.93
C VAL A 84 -2.75 1.73 9.02
N GLU A 85 -3.92 1.44 9.53
CA GLU A 85 -4.97 2.44 9.68
C GLU A 85 -4.54 3.59 10.58
N ASP A 86 -3.92 3.27 11.72
CA ASP A 86 -3.40 4.29 12.63
C ASP A 86 -2.29 5.13 11.99
N THR A 87 -1.45 4.50 11.17
CA THR A 87 -0.43 5.21 10.41
C THR A 87 -1.06 6.19 9.43
N LEU A 88 -2.06 5.76 8.66
CA LEU A 88 -2.76 6.62 7.71
C LEU A 88 -3.41 7.83 8.39
N ARG A 89 -4.02 7.63 9.55
CA ARG A 89 -4.69 8.71 10.30
C ARG A 89 -3.75 9.86 10.66
N LYS A 90 -2.46 9.59 10.82
CA LYS A 90 -1.46 10.62 11.12
C LYS A 90 -1.29 11.63 9.98
N PHE A 91 -1.72 11.30 8.78
CA PHE A 91 -1.56 12.14 7.59
C PHE A 91 -2.86 12.84 7.16
N LEU A 92 -3.91 12.78 7.97
CA LEU A 92 -5.16 13.50 7.69
C LEU A 92 -4.97 15.03 7.64
N ASP A 93 -3.97 15.53 8.33
CA ASP A 93 -3.63 16.96 8.37
C ASP A 93 -2.34 17.27 7.60
N ASP A 94 -1.96 16.43 6.64
CA ASP A 94 -0.76 16.64 5.83
C ASP A 94 -0.82 17.99 5.12
N PRO A 95 0.31 18.71 4.97
CA PRO A 95 0.32 20.00 4.29
C PRO A 95 -0.13 19.95 2.82
N GLU A 96 0.03 18.80 2.15
CA GLU A 96 -0.37 18.64 0.75
C GLU A 96 -1.81 18.14 0.63
N GLN A 97 -2.65 18.89 -0.09
CA GLN A 97 -4.06 18.51 -0.24
C GLN A 97 -4.22 17.13 -0.90
N VAL A 98 -3.44 16.85 -1.96
CA VAL A 98 -3.54 15.56 -2.65
C VAL A 98 -3.22 14.40 -1.72
N VAL A 99 -2.31 14.59 -0.77
CA VAL A 99 -1.98 13.56 0.22
C VAL A 99 -3.13 13.40 1.22
N ARG A 100 -3.72 14.49 1.72
CA ARG A 100 -4.89 14.41 2.61
C ARG A 100 -6.04 13.65 1.94
N ASP A 101 -6.35 13.99 0.69
CA ASP A 101 -7.43 13.35 -0.06
C ASP A 101 -7.14 11.86 -0.28
N SER A 102 -5.88 11.53 -0.59
CA SER A 102 -5.45 10.14 -0.77
C SER A 102 -5.56 9.34 0.52
N VAL A 103 -5.23 9.95 1.65
CA VAL A 103 -5.33 9.30 2.96
C VAL A 103 -6.79 9.00 3.30
N ILE A 104 -7.72 9.91 2.99
CA ILE A 104 -9.16 9.67 3.18
C ILE A 104 -9.60 8.44 2.36
N VAL A 105 -9.23 8.39 1.09
CA VAL A 105 -9.53 7.25 0.21
C VAL A 105 -8.88 5.97 0.75
N ALA A 106 -7.62 6.06 1.20
CA ALA A 106 -6.91 4.91 1.75
C ALA A 106 -7.55 4.38 3.02
N LEU A 107 -8.08 5.26 3.87
CA LEU A 107 -8.82 4.85 5.07
C LEU A 107 -10.14 4.16 4.72
N ASP A 108 -10.84 4.64 3.69
CA ASP A 108 -12.04 3.95 3.20
C ASP A 108 -11.70 2.57 2.64
N MET A 109 -10.59 2.45 1.90
CA MET A 109 -10.10 1.16 1.42
C MET A 109 -9.76 0.22 2.58
N ALA A 110 -9.08 0.74 3.61
CA ALA A 110 -8.69 -0.04 4.78
C ALA A 110 -9.92 -0.58 5.52
N GLU A 111 -10.95 0.25 5.67
CA GLU A 111 -12.21 -0.18 6.27
C GLU A 111 -12.90 -1.25 5.43
N PHE A 112 -12.91 -1.07 4.11
CA PHE A 112 -13.47 -2.05 3.19
C PHE A 112 -12.74 -3.40 3.28
N GLU A 113 -11.41 -3.40 3.34
CA GLU A 113 -10.62 -4.63 3.45
C GLU A 113 -10.97 -5.39 4.74
N LYS A 114 -11.08 -4.70 5.85
CA LYS A 114 -11.48 -5.32 7.13
C LYS A 114 -12.90 -5.87 7.11
N ASN A 115 -13.84 -5.09 6.60
CA ASN A 115 -15.26 -5.47 6.56
C ASN A 115 -15.55 -6.47 5.45
N GLY A 116 -14.84 -6.38 4.33
CA GLY A 116 -14.96 -7.29 3.19
C GLY A 116 -14.67 -8.74 3.57
N GLU A 117 -13.66 -8.97 4.40
CA GLU A 117 -13.36 -10.33 4.90
C GLU A 117 -14.51 -10.88 5.74
N MET A 118 -15.11 -10.04 6.57
CA MET A 118 -16.28 -10.44 7.38
C MET A 118 -17.49 -10.74 6.51
N GLU A 119 -17.74 -9.94 5.49
CA GLU A 119 -18.83 -10.17 4.54
C GLU A 119 -18.62 -11.46 3.75
N TYR A 120 -17.42 -11.75 3.31
CA TYR A 120 -17.10 -13.00 2.62
C TYR A 120 -17.27 -14.23 3.50
N ALA A 121 -17.13 -14.08 4.81
CA ALA A 121 -17.39 -15.18 5.74
C ALA A 121 -18.89 -15.46 5.93
N ILE A 122 -19.75 -14.47 5.72
CA ILE A 122 -21.21 -14.55 5.96
C ILE A 122 -21.99 -14.76 4.66
N VAL A 123 -21.68 -14.00 3.60
CA VAL A 123 -22.45 -14.01 2.34
C VAL A 123 -22.47 -15.38 1.64
N PRO A 124 -21.37 -16.14 1.56
CA PRO A 124 -21.44 -17.48 0.93
C PRO A 124 -22.44 -18.42 1.59
N GLN A 125 -22.62 -18.33 2.89
CA GLN A 125 -23.60 -19.13 3.62
C GLN A 125 -25.03 -18.67 3.33
N ALA A 126 -25.26 -17.37 3.22
CA ALA A 126 -26.55 -16.80 2.87
C ALA A 126 -26.95 -17.14 1.44
N VAL A 127 -26.01 -17.16 0.50
CA VAL A 127 -26.24 -17.51 -0.90
C VAL A 127 -26.47 -19.00 -1.08
N ALA A 128 -25.83 -19.84 -0.27
CA ALA A 128 -26.00 -21.28 -0.30
C ALA A 128 -27.35 -21.75 0.28
N ALA A 129 -27.96 -20.90 1.06
CA ALA A 129 -29.27 -21.16 1.63
C ALA A 129 -30.39 -20.81 0.66
#